data_4626f8d3017780d13efa8ace7b3c5260
#
_entry.id   4626f8d3017780d13efa8ace7b3c5260
#
_cell.length_a   1.000
_cell.length_b   1.000
_cell.length_c   1.000
_cell.angle_alpha   90.00
_cell.angle_beta   90.00
_cell.angle_gamma   90.00
#
_symmetry.space_group_name_H-M   'P 1'
#
loop_
_entity.id
_entity.type
_entity.pdbx_description
1 polymer ?
#
loop_
_entity_poly.entity_id
_entity_poly.type
_entity_poly.pdbx_seq_one_letter_code
_entity_poly.pdbx_strand_id
1 'polypeptide(L)'
;MGEVYQAYDTVKDRVVAVKLLRREFAADPSYQERFRRESRVAARLQEPHVIPVHDFGEINGVLYIDMRLVEGHDLKTVLAENGPLDPARATSIVAQVAAALDAAHACGLVHRDVKPENVLLNRNDFAYLVDFGIAHLGGETGLTSAGAAIGSCAYMAPERFTGEHVGPPADVYSLACVLYECLTGHTPFPPGDVLQMMAAHTMRRPAPPSVTRPELARDFDDVIARGMEKRPESRFASAGELARAANAAASRQRPAEATHPDQPRDTRRFSQRWPNPEGSDYIPYRDHIQQAEAPPARNRFGRGPLILAVASGIMLLAALVVVFSVIVRDRNGERNGRGPQSPMAPIAPATTESATTTAHLRPSSLPGTDNLGWTSYPGARCDPGTEPAVMARTTQSVLVVCEIQPGNFYYRGVRLSDSASIELANAVRSSQGFDVTNPTDGTRYQIRPTGLTIAPATGQASSEPMLAYAAG
;
A
#
# COMPACT_ATOMS: atom_id res chain seq x y z
N MET A 1 0.42 4.54 1.44
CA MET A 1 1.86 4.38 1.11
C MET A 1 2.36 5.68 0.51
N GLY A 2 3.67 5.87 0.35
CA GLY A 2 4.24 7.06 -0.26
C GLY A 2 4.32 6.98 -1.78
N GLU A 3 4.86 8.02 -2.40
CA GLU A 3 5.11 8.13 -3.84
C GLU A 3 6.59 7.97 -4.10
N VAL A 4 6.96 7.35 -5.24
CA VAL A 4 8.36 7.16 -5.64
C VAL A 4 8.62 7.96 -6.90
N TYR A 5 9.67 8.77 -6.86
CA TYR A 5 10.09 9.63 -7.95
C TYR A 5 11.47 9.27 -8.44
N GLN A 6 11.69 9.36 -9.75
CA GLN A 6 13.02 9.45 -10.28
C GLN A 6 13.52 10.89 -10.08
N ALA A 7 14.68 11.04 -9.46
CA ALA A 7 15.28 12.34 -9.14
C ALA A 7 16.76 12.38 -9.52
N TYR A 8 17.31 13.57 -9.58
CA TYR A 8 18.73 13.77 -9.83
C TYR A 8 19.41 14.33 -8.57
N ASP A 9 20.33 13.55 -8.00
CA ASP A 9 21.18 13.98 -6.88
C ASP A 9 22.27 14.91 -7.44
N THR A 10 22.06 16.22 -7.30
CA THR A 10 22.98 17.24 -7.81
C THR A 10 24.30 17.30 -7.07
N VAL A 11 24.40 16.73 -5.87
CA VAL A 11 25.62 16.71 -5.07
C VAL A 11 26.55 15.57 -5.50
N LYS A 12 25.98 14.42 -5.82
CA LYS A 12 26.74 13.21 -6.21
C LYS A 12 26.66 12.91 -7.70
N ASP A 13 26.03 13.80 -8.49
CA ASP A 13 25.95 13.75 -9.95
C ASP A 13 25.41 12.41 -10.46
N ARG A 14 24.23 11.98 -9.94
CA ARG A 14 23.62 10.69 -10.29
C ARG A 14 22.09 10.72 -10.26
N VAL A 15 21.47 9.83 -11.03
CA VAL A 15 20.03 9.57 -10.97
C VAL A 15 19.74 8.60 -9.82
N VAL A 16 18.69 8.87 -9.07
CA VAL A 16 18.26 8.11 -7.89
C VAL A 16 16.74 7.89 -7.89
N ALA A 17 16.27 6.98 -7.07
CA ALA A 17 14.86 6.84 -6.72
C ALA A 17 14.63 7.47 -5.33
N VAL A 18 13.69 8.42 -5.25
CA VAL A 18 13.32 9.06 -3.98
C VAL A 18 11.90 8.67 -3.63
N LYS A 19 11.75 7.98 -2.51
CA LYS A 19 10.44 7.64 -1.93
C LYS A 19 10.05 8.71 -0.92
N LEU A 20 8.92 9.38 -1.16
CA LEU A 20 8.32 10.32 -0.22
C LEU A 20 7.21 9.63 0.56
N LEU A 21 7.23 9.74 1.88
CA LEU A 21 6.17 9.23 2.74
C LEU A 21 5.08 10.29 2.93
N ARG A 22 3.86 9.86 3.26
CA ARG A 22 2.76 10.79 3.52
C ARG A 22 3.08 11.68 4.72
N ARG A 23 2.67 12.95 4.65
CA ARG A 23 2.94 13.95 5.70
C ARG A 23 2.41 13.57 7.07
N GLU A 24 1.31 12.83 7.12
CA GLU A 24 0.71 12.32 8.37
C GLU A 24 1.69 11.46 9.19
N PHE A 25 2.58 10.71 8.53
CA PHE A 25 3.60 9.91 9.21
C PHE A 25 4.72 10.75 9.83
N ALA A 26 5.01 11.91 9.27
CA ALA A 26 5.98 12.84 9.84
C ALA A 26 5.42 13.60 11.07
N ALA A 27 4.11 13.59 11.29
CA ALA A 27 3.49 14.20 12.45
C ALA A 27 3.58 13.35 13.72
N ASP A 28 3.84 12.04 13.61
CA ASP A 28 3.99 11.12 14.74
C ASP A 28 5.46 10.96 15.14
N PRO A 29 5.90 11.48 16.31
CA PRO A 29 7.28 11.36 16.78
C PRO A 29 7.74 9.90 16.93
N SER A 30 6.84 8.99 17.34
CA SER A 30 7.15 7.58 17.51
C SER A 30 7.40 6.89 16.16
N TYR A 31 6.67 7.31 15.13
CA TYR A 31 6.90 6.86 13.77
C TYR A 31 8.23 7.39 13.23
N GLN A 32 8.54 8.67 13.43
CA GLN A 32 9.81 9.27 13.00
C GLN A 32 11.02 8.56 13.61
N GLU A 33 10.98 8.25 14.93
CA GLU A 33 12.07 7.56 15.61
C GLU A 33 12.30 6.15 15.03
N ARG A 34 11.22 5.39 14.85
CA ARG A 34 11.28 4.06 14.22
C ARG A 34 11.77 4.14 12.78
N PHE A 35 11.24 5.08 11.98
CA PHE A 35 11.69 5.35 10.62
C PHE A 35 13.21 5.59 10.56
N ARG A 36 13.72 6.51 11.39
CA ARG A 36 15.15 6.80 11.42
C ARG A 36 15.99 5.60 11.85
N ARG A 37 15.49 4.79 12.80
CA ARG A 37 16.18 3.58 13.25
C ARG A 37 16.25 2.53 12.16
N GLU A 38 15.13 2.19 11.53
CA GLU A 38 15.05 1.15 10.52
C GLU A 38 15.75 1.55 9.23
N SER A 39 15.59 2.81 8.78
CA SER A 39 16.33 3.34 7.64
C SER A 39 17.86 3.30 7.87
N ARG A 40 18.31 3.57 9.10
CA ARG A 40 19.74 3.47 9.46
C ARG A 40 20.25 2.03 9.39
N VAL A 41 19.44 1.05 9.78
CA VAL A 41 19.79 -0.37 9.65
C VAL A 41 19.82 -0.77 8.19
N ALA A 42 18.79 -0.41 7.42
CA ALA A 42 18.69 -0.71 5.97
C ALA A 42 19.90 -0.12 5.20
N ALA A 43 20.29 1.12 5.50
CA ALA A 43 21.43 1.78 4.85
C ALA A 43 22.80 1.14 5.15
N ARG A 44 22.90 0.29 6.19
CA ARG A 44 24.13 -0.44 6.56
C ARG A 44 24.20 -1.85 5.98
N LEU A 45 23.10 -2.35 5.41
CA LEU A 45 23.09 -3.67 4.79
C LEU A 45 23.97 -3.67 3.54
N GLN A 46 24.89 -4.63 3.45
CA GLN A 46 25.85 -4.77 2.34
C GLN A 46 25.52 -5.97 1.44
N GLU A 47 24.36 -6.59 1.63
CA GLU A 47 23.91 -7.71 0.83
C GLU A 47 23.52 -7.23 -0.58
N PRO A 48 24.02 -7.84 -1.67
CA PRO A 48 23.81 -7.36 -3.05
C PRO A 48 22.35 -7.28 -3.49
N HIS A 49 21.47 -8.12 -2.93
CA HIS A 49 20.04 -8.19 -3.25
C HIS A 49 19.16 -7.28 -2.38
N VAL A 50 19.76 -6.51 -1.46
CA VAL A 50 19.09 -5.40 -0.76
C VAL A 50 19.29 -4.14 -1.59
N ILE A 51 18.21 -3.37 -1.83
CA ILE A 51 18.34 -2.09 -2.52
C ILE A 51 19.25 -1.14 -1.70
N PRO A 52 20.32 -0.59 -2.28
CA PRO A 52 21.16 0.36 -1.57
C PRO A 52 20.42 1.66 -1.23
N VAL A 53 20.31 1.97 0.06
CA VAL A 53 19.81 3.25 0.57
C VAL A 53 20.97 4.22 0.65
N HIS A 54 20.86 5.37 0.00
CA HIS A 54 21.91 6.38 -0.07
C HIS A 54 21.79 7.43 1.02
N ASP A 55 20.54 7.84 1.30
CA ASP A 55 20.21 8.83 2.32
C ASP A 55 18.73 8.70 2.74
N PHE A 56 18.40 9.22 3.90
CA PHE A 56 17.05 9.29 4.42
C PHE A 56 16.94 10.46 5.41
N GLY A 57 15.77 11.03 5.49
CA GLY A 57 15.55 12.17 6.38
C GLY A 57 14.17 12.76 6.27
N GLU A 58 14.09 14.05 6.55
CA GLU A 58 12.87 14.83 6.53
C GLU A 58 13.13 16.16 5.81
N ILE A 59 12.27 16.53 4.87
CA ILE A 59 12.30 17.81 4.17
C ILE A 59 10.90 18.42 4.23
N ASN A 60 10.75 19.61 4.81
CA ASN A 60 9.49 20.35 4.90
C ASN A 60 8.32 19.53 5.50
N GLY A 61 8.59 18.73 6.52
CA GLY A 61 7.60 17.87 7.17
C GLY A 61 7.21 16.63 6.34
N VAL A 62 8.07 16.20 5.41
CA VAL A 62 7.90 14.97 4.62
C VAL A 62 9.12 14.09 4.82
N LEU A 63 8.91 12.86 5.25
CA LEU A 63 9.98 11.87 5.36
C LEU A 63 10.32 11.34 3.97
N TYR A 64 11.62 11.16 3.68
CA TYR A 64 12.11 10.63 2.42
C TYR A 64 13.15 9.54 2.60
N ILE A 65 13.27 8.69 1.58
CA ILE A 65 14.36 7.72 1.40
C ILE A 65 14.89 7.90 0.00
N ASP A 66 16.19 8.19 -0.11
CA ASP A 66 16.96 8.18 -1.36
C ASP A 66 17.63 6.81 -1.51
N MET A 67 17.41 6.15 -2.65
CA MET A 67 17.92 4.81 -2.93
C MET A 67 18.35 4.67 -4.38
N ARG A 68 19.05 3.59 -4.69
CA ARG A 68 19.43 3.26 -6.06
C ARG A 68 18.20 3.18 -6.96
N LEU A 69 18.28 3.85 -8.12
CA LEU A 69 17.33 3.61 -9.20
C LEU A 69 17.70 2.28 -9.89
N VAL A 70 16.72 1.37 -9.98
CA VAL A 70 16.85 0.08 -10.68
C VAL A 70 16.11 0.18 -12.01
N GLU A 71 16.82 -0.08 -13.10
CA GLU A 71 16.20 -0.23 -14.42
C GLU A 71 15.68 -1.64 -14.60
N GLY A 72 14.37 -1.80 -14.65
CA GLY A 72 13.71 -3.10 -14.77
C GLY A 72 12.24 -3.03 -14.37
N HIS A 73 11.66 -4.18 -14.05
CA HIS A 73 10.26 -4.30 -13.65
C HIS A 73 10.16 -4.97 -12.28
N ASP A 74 9.11 -4.68 -11.56
CA ASP A 74 8.78 -5.47 -10.38
C ASP A 74 8.28 -6.87 -10.79
N LEU A 75 8.44 -7.83 -9.89
CA LEU A 75 8.08 -9.23 -10.14
C LEU A 75 6.58 -9.40 -10.41
N LYS A 76 5.72 -8.51 -9.89
CA LYS A 76 4.27 -8.55 -10.16
C LYS A 76 3.98 -8.25 -11.61
N THR A 77 4.62 -7.22 -12.17
CA THR A 77 4.54 -6.87 -13.59
C THR A 77 5.05 -8.03 -14.45
N VAL A 78 6.20 -8.61 -14.09
CA VAL A 78 6.76 -9.78 -14.81
C VAL A 78 5.80 -10.96 -14.83
N LEU A 79 5.15 -11.27 -13.70
CA LEU A 79 4.15 -12.35 -13.61
C LEU A 79 2.87 -12.02 -14.39
N ALA A 80 2.44 -10.76 -14.40
CA ALA A 80 1.26 -10.35 -15.16
C ALA A 80 1.47 -10.45 -16.68
N GLU A 81 2.69 -10.15 -17.16
CA GLU A 81 3.03 -10.17 -18.58
C GLU A 81 3.39 -11.59 -19.09
N ASN A 82 4.07 -12.39 -18.28
CA ASN A 82 4.63 -13.67 -18.74
C ASN A 82 3.90 -14.90 -18.16
N GLY A 83 2.98 -14.71 -17.22
CA GLY A 83 2.35 -15.80 -16.48
C GLY A 83 3.30 -16.50 -15.51
N PRO A 84 3.04 -17.78 -15.16
CA PRO A 84 3.88 -18.53 -14.23
C PRO A 84 5.28 -18.74 -14.79
N LEU A 85 6.27 -18.63 -13.91
CA LEU A 85 7.68 -18.75 -14.29
C LEU A 85 8.11 -20.23 -14.44
N ASP A 86 9.20 -20.43 -15.19
CA ASP A 86 9.94 -21.68 -15.13
C ASP A 86 10.45 -21.93 -13.70
N PRO A 87 10.35 -23.16 -13.17
CA PRO A 87 10.74 -23.46 -11.79
C PRO A 87 12.19 -23.09 -11.44
N ALA A 88 13.14 -23.25 -12.35
CA ALA A 88 14.52 -22.87 -12.10
C ALA A 88 14.67 -21.34 -12.01
N ARG A 89 13.94 -20.58 -12.84
CA ARG A 89 13.88 -19.11 -12.76
C ARG A 89 13.22 -18.66 -11.47
N ALA A 90 12.07 -19.24 -11.10
CA ALA A 90 11.35 -18.91 -9.88
C ALA A 90 12.21 -19.13 -8.64
N THR A 91 12.87 -20.28 -8.53
CA THR A 91 13.73 -20.60 -7.37
C THR A 91 15.01 -19.77 -7.34
N SER A 92 15.57 -19.39 -8.49
CA SER A 92 16.70 -18.46 -8.56
C SER A 92 16.35 -17.07 -8.00
N ILE A 93 15.21 -16.51 -8.40
CA ILE A 93 14.73 -15.22 -7.88
C ILE A 93 14.46 -15.31 -6.37
N VAL A 94 13.77 -16.36 -5.93
CA VAL A 94 13.47 -16.59 -4.50
C VAL A 94 14.76 -16.76 -3.68
N ALA A 95 15.80 -17.38 -4.22
CA ALA A 95 17.08 -17.51 -3.52
C ALA A 95 17.77 -16.16 -3.30
N GLN A 96 17.70 -15.26 -4.27
CA GLN A 96 18.22 -13.90 -4.15
C GLN A 96 17.46 -13.09 -3.10
N VAL A 97 16.14 -13.14 -3.12
CA VAL A 97 15.29 -12.49 -2.10
C VAL A 97 15.53 -13.07 -0.72
N ALA A 98 15.73 -14.39 -0.62
CA ALA A 98 16.04 -15.06 0.64
C ALA A 98 17.38 -14.61 1.24
N ALA A 99 18.40 -14.39 0.41
CA ALA A 99 19.69 -13.85 0.87
C ALA A 99 19.53 -12.44 1.46
N ALA A 100 18.73 -11.57 0.79
CA ALA A 100 18.40 -10.25 1.28
C ALA A 100 17.68 -10.29 2.64
N LEU A 101 16.70 -11.19 2.78
CA LEU A 101 15.96 -11.36 4.04
C LEU A 101 16.83 -11.88 5.15
N ASP A 102 17.64 -12.91 4.93
CA ASP A 102 18.52 -13.48 5.96
C ASP A 102 19.56 -12.45 6.44
N ALA A 103 20.10 -11.61 5.54
CA ALA A 103 21.00 -10.52 5.91
C ALA A 103 20.31 -9.45 6.77
N ALA A 104 19.06 -9.08 6.43
CA ALA A 104 18.27 -8.14 7.22
C ALA A 104 17.93 -8.71 8.61
N HIS A 105 17.50 -9.98 8.67
CA HIS A 105 17.16 -10.67 9.91
C HIS A 105 18.37 -10.78 10.85
N ALA A 106 19.57 -11.02 10.32
CA ALA A 106 20.80 -11.02 11.11
C ALA A 106 21.10 -9.67 11.77
N CYS A 107 20.61 -8.56 11.19
CA CYS A 107 20.69 -7.21 11.75
C CYS A 107 19.46 -6.82 12.59
N GLY A 108 18.55 -7.74 12.88
CA GLY A 108 17.32 -7.51 13.64
C GLY A 108 16.26 -6.71 12.88
N LEU A 109 16.35 -6.61 11.54
CA LEU A 109 15.39 -5.95 10.69
C LEU A 109 14.46 -6.99 10.03
N VAL A 110 13.16 -6.92 10.28
CA VAL A 110 12.13 -7.74 9.65
C VAL A 110 11.47 -6.93 8.54
N HIS A 111 11.29 -7.52 7.35
CA HIS A 111 10.77 -6.80 6.19
C HIS A 111 9.27 -6.50 6.30
N ARG A 112 8.47 -7.45 6.76
CA ARG A 112 7.03 -7.35 7.02
C ARG A 112 6.12 -7.13 5.81
N ASP A 113 6.64 -6.88 4.62
CA ASP A 113 5.85 -6.65 3.39
C ASP A 113 6.50 -7.30 2.16
N VAL A 114 6.93 -8.57 2.31
CA VAL A 114 7.48 -9.35 1.19
C VAL A 114 6.36 -9.72 0.24
N LYS A 115 6.45 -9.20 -0.99
CA LYS A 115 5.46 -9.42 -2.07
C LYS A 115 6.10 -9.13 -3.42
N PRO A 116 5.52 -9.58 -4.56
CA PRO A 116 6.11 -9.39 -5.87
C PRO A 116 6.36 -7.92 -6.25
N GLU A 117 5.52 -6.99 -5.81
CA GLU A 117 5.70 -5.55 -6.06
C GLU A 117 6.96 -4.97 -5.41
N ASN A 118 7.48 -5.63 -4.36
CA ASN A 118 8.67 -5.22 -3.63
C ASN A 118 9.94 -6.00 -4.06
N VAL A 119 9.87 -6.76 -5.15
CA VAL A 119 11.00 -7.47 -5.76
C VAL A 119 11.25 -6.88 -7.15
N LEU A 120 12.29 -6.06 -7.29
CA LEU A 120 12.67 -5.46 -8.57
C LEU A 120 13.65 -6.38 -9.30
N LEU A 121 13.36 -6.68 -10.55
CA LEU A 121 14.21 -7.49 -11.42
C LEU A 121 14.83 -6.62 -12.50
N ASN A 122 16.17 -6.69 -12.65
CA ASN A 122 16.82 -6.13 -13.81
C ASN A 122 16.73 -7.08 -15.02
N ARG A 123 17.29 -6.68 -16.16
CA ARG A 123 17.25 -7.47 -17.41
C ARG A 123 17.91 -8.85 -17.34
N ASN A 124 18.72 -9.10 -16.31
CA ASN A 124 19.44 -10.37 -16.10
C ASN A 124 18.85 -11.19 -14.96
N ASP A 125 17.61 -10.92 -14.56
CA ASP A 125 16.94 -11.53 -13.40
C ASP A 125 17.72 -11.35 -12.07
N PHE A 126 18.55 -10.31 -11.98
CA PHE A 126 19.13 -9.92 -10.70
C PHE A 126 18.04 -9.21 -9.89
N ALA A 127 17.70 -9.78 -8.74
CA ALA A 127 16.64 -9.31 -7.88
C ALA A 127 17.14 -8.33 -6.82
N TYR A 128 16.39 -7.25 -6.62
CA TYR A 128 16.56 -6.35 -5.49
C TYR A 128 15.28 -6.38 -4.64
N LEU A 129 15.44 -6.62 -3.35
CA LEU A 129 14.36 -6.45 -2.37
C LEU A 129 14.33 -4.99 -1.94
N VAL A 130 13.15 -4.36 -2.09
CA VAL A 130 12.92 -2.95 -1.75
C VAL A 130 11.87 -2.81 -0.66
N ASP A 131 11.75 -1.61 -0.10
CA ASP A 131 10.65 -1.27 0.82
C ASP A 131 10.63 -2.10 2.11
N PHE A 132 11.79 -2.32 2.72
CA PHE A 132 11.84 -2.86 4.09
C PHE A 132 10.86 -2.10 4.98
N GLY A 133 10.02 -2.81 5.71
CA GLY A 133 8.81 -2.42 6.46
C GLY A 133 8.73 -1.06 7.16
N ILE A 134 9.59 -0.12 6.75
CA ILE A 134 9.70 1.25 7.23
C ILE A 134 8.36 1.99 7.16
N ALA A 135 7.49 1.60 6.22
CA ALA A 135 6.16 2.20 6.04
C ALA A 135 5.05 1.56 6.93
N HIS A 136 5.31 0.37 7.52
CA HIS A 136 4.32 -0.36 8.34
C HIS A 136 4.48 -0.14 9.84
N LEU A 137 5.17 0.92 10.24
CA LEU A 137 5.50 1.26 11.61
C LEU A 137 4.36 1.97 12.39
N GLY A 138 3.29 2.30 11.74
CA GLY A 138 2.06 2.78 12.39
C GLY A 138 1.29 1.59 12.93
N GLY A 139 1.29 1.40 14.25
CA GLY A 139 0.65 0.40 15.10
C GLY A 139 -0.20 -0.70 14.42
N GLU A 140 -0.31 -1.84 15.00
CA GLU A 140 -1.00 -3.07 14.56
C GLU A 140 -2.44 -2.90 14.00
N THR A 141 -2.94 -1.66 13.88
CA THR A 141 -4.28 -1.28 13.41
C THR A 141 -4.33 -0.73 11.97
N GLY A 142 -3.24 -0.76 11.21
CA GLY A 142 -3.18 -0.24 9.81
C GLY A 142 -3.99 -1.03 8.77
N LEU A 143 -4.78 -2.03 9.17
CA LEU A 143 -5.68 -2.80 8.30
C LEU A 143 -6.90 -2.02 7.80
N THR A 144 -7.12 -0.79 8.29
CA THR A 144 -8.36 -0.03 8.07
C THR A 144 -8.35 0.95 6.90
N SER A 145 -7.24 1.12 6.18
CA SER A 145 -7.24 1.94 4.94
C SER A 145 -7.67 1.07 3.75
N ALA A 146 -8.95 0.99 3.53
CA ALA A 146 -9.69 -0.03 2.78
C ALA A 146 -9.35 -0.22 1.27
N GLY A 147 -8.46 0.53 0.66
CA GLY A 147 -8.13 0.34 -0.76
C GLY A 147 -6.72 -0.19 -1.02
N ALA A 148 -5.73 0.19 -0.20
CA ALA A 148 -4.34 -0.25 -0.35
C ALA A 148 -4.03 -1.56 0.40
N ALA A 149 -4.93 -1.98 1.33
CA ALA A 149 -4.75 -3.17 2.16
C ALA A 149 -5.03 -4.49 1.41
N ILE A 150 -5.94 -4.50 0.43
CA ILE A 150 -6.39 -5.75 -0.21
C ILE A 150 -5.25 -6.47 -0.94
N GLY A 151 -4.40 -5.75 -1.67
CA GLY A 151 -3.26 -6.36 -2.38
C GLY A 151 -2.17 -6.90 -1.44
N SER A 152 -1.86 -6.18 -0.36
CA SER A 152 -0.83 -6.60 0.61
C SER A 152 -1.27 -7.76 1.50
N CYS A 153 -2.57 -7.98 1.70
CA CYS A 153 -3.08 -9.09 2.51
C CYS A 153 -2.81 -10.46 1.87
N ALA A 154 -2.64 -10.54 0.55
CA ALA A 154 -2.45 -11.80 -0.18
C ALA A 154 -1.17 -12.58 0.18
N TYR A 155 -0.20 -11.93 0.83
CA TYR A 155 1.09 -12.52 1.23
C TYR A 155 1.30 -12.42 2.75
N MET A 156 0.31 -11.94 3.49
CA MET A 156 0.46 -11.60 4.90
C MET A 156 0.45 -12.85 5.78
N ALA A 157 1.42 -12.96 6.67
CA ALA A 157 1.51 -14.06 7.62
C ALA A 157 0.37 -14.02 8.67
N PRO A 158 -0.11 -15.20 9.15
CA PRO A 158 -1.22 -15.30 10.10
C PRO A 158 -1.06 -14.43 11.36
N GLU A 159 0.13 -14.41 11.96
CA GLU A 159 0.44 -13.67 13.18
C GLU A 159 0.27 -12.15 13.03
N ARG A 160 0.31 -11.63 11.82
CA ARG A 160 0.05 -10.20 11.56
C ARG A 160 -1.43 -9.83 11.66
N PHE A 161 -2.32 -10.82 11.54
CA PHE A 161 -3.76 -10.62 11.72
C PHE A 161 -4.20 -10.82 13.15
N THR A 162 -3.45 -11.62 13.94
CA THR A 162 -3.81 -11.98 15.32
C THR A 162 -3.20 -11.02 16.34
N GLY A 163 -2.32 -10.10 15.94
CA GLY A 163 -1.64 -9.17 16.85
C GLY A 163 -0.53 -9.85 17.68
N GLU A 164 -0.07 -11.02 17.24
CA GLU A 164 1.07 -11.71 17.83
C GLU A 164 2.40 -11.07 17.43
N HIS A 165 3.48 -11.46 18.09
CA HIS A 165 4.81 -10.93 17.78
C HIS A 165 5.23 -11.31 16.35
N VAL A 166 5.48 -10.29 15.52
CA VAL A 166 5.91 -10.44 14.12
C VAL A 166 7.43 -10.45 14.03
N GLY A 167 8.01 -11.60 13.73
CA GLY A 167 9.45 -11.83 13.58
C GLY A 167 9.84 -12.33 12.19
N PRO A 168 11.12 -12.75 12.00
CA PRO A 168 11.63 -13.33 10.75
C PRO A 168 10.75 -14.41 10.11
N PRO A 169 10.08 -15.31 10.87
CA PRO A 169 9.20 -16.32 10.27
C PRO A 169 8.03 -15.74 9.46
N ALA A 170 7.61 -14.48 9.73
CA ALA A 170 6.57 -13.84 8.93
C ALA A 170 7.04 -13.58 7.49
N ASP A 171 8.30 -13.18 7.30
CA ASP A 171 8.88 -12.97 5.98
C ASP A 171 9.09 -14.30 5.24
N VAL A 172 9.41 -15.38 5.95
CA VAL A 172 9.49 -16.74 5.39
C VAL A 172 8.14 -17.18 4.83
N TYR A 173 7.05 -16.92 5.55
CA TYR A 173 5.69 -17.19 5.09
C TYR A 173 5.37 -16.41 3.82
N SER A 174 5.64 -15.11 3.83
CA SER A 174 5.38 -14.22 2.69
C SER A 174 6.22 -14.62 1.47
N LEU A 175 7.49 -15.03 1.67
CA LEU A 175 8.35 -15.54 0.59
C LEU A 175 7.83 -16.86 0.00
N ALA A 176 7.22 -17.73 0.83
CA ALA A 176 6.56 -18.94 0.33
C ALA A 176 5.32 -18.61 -0.51
N CYS A 177 4.56 -17.57 -0.15
CA CYS A 177 3.46 -17.06 -0.98
C CYS A 177 3.96 -16.53 -2.33
N VAL A 178 5.08 -15.79 -2.34
CA VAL A 178 5.73 -15.30 -3.58
C VAL A 178 6.19 -16.47 -4.44
N LEU A 179 6.85 -17.48 -3.86
CA LEU A 179 7.24 -18.70 -4.59
C LEU A 179 6.03 -19.40 -5.21
N TYR A 180 4.93 -19.54 -4.44
CA TYR A 180 3.69 -20.14 -4.94
C TYR A 180 3.19 -19.39 -6.18
N GLU A 181 3.12 -18.07 -6.13
CA GLU A 181 2.65 -17.26 -7.25
C GLU A 181 3.61 -17.33 -8.44
N CYS A 182 4.92 -17.30 -8.22
CA CYS A 182 5.90 -17.51 -9.28
C CYS A 182 5.71 -18.85 -10.01
N LEU A 183 5.38 -19.91 -9.28
CA LEU A 183 5.20 -21.25 -9.85
C LEU A 183 3.85 -21.44 -10.55
N THR A 184 2.78 -20.84 -10.02
CA THR A 184 1.40 -21.11 -10.46
C THR A 184 0.76 -19.96 -11.24
N GLY A 185 1.30 -18.75 -11.18
CA GLY A 185 0.72 -17.53 -11.73
C GLY A 185 -0.43 -16.94 -10.89
N HIS A 186 -0.73 -17.54 -9.74
CA HIS A 186 -1.84 -17.14 -8.87
C HIS A 186 -1.38 -17.01 -7.42
N THR A 187 -2.02 -16.13 -6.66
CA THR A 187 -1.83 -16.08 -5.21
C THR A 187 -2.31 -17.38 -4.54
N PRO A 188 -1.73 -17.77 -3.37
CA PRO A 188 -2.10 -19.02 -2.67
C PRO A 188 -3.59 -19.13 -2.32
N PHE A 189 -4.24 -17.99 -2.11
CA PHE A 189 -5.67 -17.88 -1.88
C PHE A 189 -6.29 -16.91 -2.89
N PRO A 190 -7.51 -17.21 -3.40
CA PRO A 190 -8.20 -16.31 -4.32
C PRO A 190 -8.37 -14.91 -3.73
N PRO A 191 -8.30 -13.85 -4.55
CA PRO A 191 -8.54 -12.50 -4.08
C PRO A 191 -9.97 -12.39 -3.52
N GLY A 192 -10.10 -11.67 -2.40
CA GLY A 192 -11.34 -11.48 -1.67
C GLY A 192 -11.28 -10.22 -0.82
N ASP A 193 -12.29 -10.00 0.01
CA ASP A 193 -12.24 -8.94 1.01
C ASP A 193 -11.21 -9.24 2.13
N VAL A 194 -10.89 -8.24 2.94
CA VAL A 194 -9.86 -8.35 3.98
C VAL A 194 -10.17 -9.47 4.98
N LEU A 195 -11.44 -9.69 5.34
CA LEU A 195 -11.85 -10.72 6.29
C LEU A 195 -11.72 -12.12 5.69
N GLN A 196 -12.09 -12.28 4.40
CA GLN A 196 -11.90 -13.53 3.68
C GLN A 196 -10.42 -13.89 3.55
N MET A 197 -9.56 -12.91 3.22
CA MET A 197 -8.12 -13.10 3.16
C MET A 197 -7.53 -13.44 4.52
N MET A 198 -7.93 -12.74 5.58
CA MET A 198 -7.55 -13.02 6.95
C MET A 198 -7.93 -14.45 7.33
N ALA A 199 -9.19 -14.88 7.12
CA ALA A 199 -9.65 -16.23 7.41
C ALA A 199 -8.88 -17.28 6.57
N ALA A 200 -8.57 -16.99 5.30
CA ALA A 200 -7.81 -17.91 4.46
C ALA A 200 -6.38 -18.09 4.98
N HIS A 201 -5.67 -16.99 5.30
CA HIS A 201 -4.30 -17.06 5.81
C HIS A 201 -4.21 -17.67 7.23
N THR A 202 -5.20 -17.46 8.08
CA THR A 202 -5.20 -18.00 9.46
C THR A 202 -5.65 -19.45 9.54
N MET A 203 -6.63 -19.88 8.72
CA MET A 203 -7.31 -21.19 8.92
C MET A 203 -7.12 -22.16 7.75
N ARG A 204 -6.91 -21.69 6.51
CA ARG A 204 -6.89 -22.56 5.33
C ARG A 204 -5.47 -22.92 4.91
N ARG A 205 -5.30 -24.15 4.42
CA ARG A 205 -4.08 -24.55 3.69
C ARG A 205 -4.20 -24.13 2.23
N PRO A 206 -3.11 -23.67 1.58
CA PRO A 206 -3.11 -23.40 0.15
C PRO A 206 -3.32 -24.70 -0.63
N ALA A 207 -3.86 -24.60 -1.84
CA ALA A 207 -3.87 -25.73 -2.75
C ALA A 207 -2.43 -26.11 -3.09
N PRO A 208 -2.09 -27.43 -3.20
CA PRO A 208 -0.76 -27.82 -3.63
C PRO A 208 -0.42 -27.25 -5.02
N PRO A 209 0.79 -26.71 -5.24
CA PRO A 209 1.21 -26.22 -6.56
C PRO A 209 1.00 -27.22 -7.69
N SER A 210 1.27 -28.51 -7.44
CA SER A 210 1.08 -29.59 -8.42
C SER A 210 -0.38 -29.84 -8.82
N VAL A 211 -1.34 -29.40 -8.03
CA VAL A 211 -2.79 -29.43 -8.38
C VAL A 211 -3.13 -28.30 -9.34
N THR A 212 -2.55 -27.13 -9.12
CA THR A 212 -2.79 -25.94 -9.96
C THR A 212 -2.04 -26.04 -11.29
N ARG A 213 -0.83 -26.58 -11.25
CA ARG A 213 0.08 -26.77 -12.39
C ARG A 213 0.67 -28.17 -12.36
N PRO A 214 0.00 -29.17 -13.01
CA PRO A 214 0.33 -30.60 -12.88
C PRO A 214 1.73 -30.99 -13.34
N GLU A 215 2.40 -30.20 -14.14
CA GLU A 215 3.79 -30.42 -14.57
C GLU A 215 4.82 -30.10 -13.47
N LEU A 216 4.43 -29.47 -12.36
CA LEU A 216 5.34 -29.22 -11.25
C LEU A 216 5.65 -30.48 -10.46
N ALA A 217 6.91 -30.63 -10.03
CA ALA A 217 7.29 -31.67 -9.12
C ALA A 217 6.54 -31.55 -7.79
N ARG A 218 6.07 -32.69 -7.26
CA ARG A 218 5.35 -32.73 -5.97
C ARG A 218 6.19 -32.26 -4.78
N ASP A 219 7.50 -32.26 -4.91
CA ASP A 219 8.42 -31.73 -3.90
C ASP A 219 8.13 -30.23 -3.60
N PHE A 220 7.56 -29.47 -4.55
CA PHE A 220 7.14 -28.10 -4.32
C PHE A 220 5.92 -28.01 -3.39
N ASP A 221 5.06 -29.04 -3.38
CA ASP A 221 3.88 -29.07 -2.50
C ASP A 221 4.32 -29.06 -1.02
N ASP A 222 5.37 -29.86 -0.69
CA ASP A 222 5.93 -29.93 0.67
C ASP A 222 6.63 -28.62 1.04
N VAL A 223 7.36 -27.99 0.11
CA VAL A 223 8.03 -26.72 0.34
C VAL A 223 7.02 -25.61 0.66
N ILE A 224 5.96 -25.50 -0.13
CA ILE A 224 4.91 -24.52 0.07
C ILE A 224 4.12 -24.81 1.36
N ALA A 225 3.74 -26.07 1.59
CA ALA A 225 3.01 -26.46 2.79
C ALA A 225 3.78 -26.09 4.07
N ARG A 226 5.10 -26.39 4.12
CA ARG A 226 5.94 -26.05 5.26
C ARG A 226 6.19 -24.54 5.37
N GLY A 227 6.48 -23.84 4.27
CA GLY A 227 6.72 -22.40 4.26
C GLY A 227 5.48 -21.60 4.71
N MET A 228 4.29 -22.11 4.41
CA MET A 228 3.01 -21.49 4.76
C MET A 228 2.33 -22.13 5.98
N GLU A 229 3.06 -22.84 6.85
CA GLU A 229 2.52 -23.33 8.12
C GLU A 229 2.00 -22.16 8.97
N LYS A 230 0.91 -22.42 9.71
CA LYS A 230 0.22 -21.36 10.45
C LYS A 230 1.03 -20.92 11.67
N ARG A 231 1.62 -21.87 12.38
CA ARG A 231 2.51 -21.61 13.50
C ARG A 231 3.91 -21.24 13.01
N PRO A 232 4.45 -20.08 13.41
CA PRO A 232 5.77 -19.59 12.95
C PRO A 232 6.91 -20.59 13.17
N GLU A 233 6.90 -21.31 14.30
CA GLU A 233 7.93 -22.29 14.67
C GLU A 233 7.89 -23.57 13.81
N SER A 234 6.82 -23.83 13.08
CA SER A 234 6.70 -24.99 12.17
C SER A 234 7.21 -24.72 10.77
N ARG A 235 7.55 -23.47 10.46
CA ARG A 235 8.09 -23.04 9.17
C ARG A 235 9.57 -23.39 9.02
N PHE A 236 10.19 -22.98 7.92
CA PHE A 236 11.64 -23.00 7.80
C PHE A 236 12.27 -22.01 8.78
N ALA A 237 13.43 -22.35 9.33
CA ALA A 237 14.11 -21.53 10.33
C ALA A 237 14.68 -20.23 9.73
N SER A 238 14.95 -20.20 8.39
CA SER A 238 15.36 -19.00 7.67
C SER A 238 14.80 -18.98 6.25
N ALA A 239 14.83 -17.82 5.60
CA ALA A 239 14.45 -17.67 4.19
C ALA A 239 15.37 -18.48 3.28
N GLY A 240 16.66 -18.55 3.59
CA GLY A 240 17.64 -19.37 2.87
C GLY A 240 17.37 -20.88 2.97
N GLU A 241 16.82 -21.37 4.09
CA GLU A 241 16.38 -22.77 4.16
C GLU A 241 15.23 -23.08 3.20
N LEU A 242 14.23 -22.21 3.14
CA LEU A 242 13.13 -22.31 2.18
C LEU A 242 13.67 -22.30 0.75
N ALA A 243 14.56 -21.37 0.43
CA ALA A 243 15.15 -21.27 -0.91
C ALA A 243 15.96 -22.52 -1.29
N ARG A 244 16.73 -23.10 -0.37
CA ARG A 244 17.46 -24.37 -0.60
C ARG A 244 16.50 -25.53 -0.87
N ALA A 245 15.41 -25.63 -0.11
CA ALA A 245 14.39 -26.65 -0.33
C ALA A 245 13.71 -26.49 -1.70
N ALA A 246 13.39 -25.25 -2.09
CA ALA A 246 12.80 -24.92 -3.39
C ALA A 246 13.76 -25.28 -4.56
N ASN A 247 15.05 -24.93 -4.45
CA ASN A 247 16.06 -25.28 -5.44
C ASN A 247 16.24 -26.81 -5.57
N ALA A 248 16.19 -27.55 -4.46
CA ALA A 248 16.22 -29.01 -4.50
C ALA A 248 15.01 -29.60 -5.23
N ALA A 249 13.80 -29.04 -5.02
CA ALA A 249 12.59 -29.43 -5.74
C ALA A 249 12.72 -29.16 -7.25
N ALA A 250 13.20 -27.97 -7.63
CA ALA A 250 13.44 -27.62 -9.03
C ALA A 250 14.47 -28.55 -9.73
N SER A 251 15.51 -28.95 -9.01
CA SER A 251 16.53 -29.84 -9.54
C SER A 251 16.02 -31.27 -9.84
N ARG A 252 15.03 -31.73 -9.05
CA ARG A 252 14.37 -33.03 -9.29
C ARG A 252 13.36 -32.98 -10.44
N GLN A 253 12.82 -31.80 -10.72
CA GLN A 253 11.88 -31.60 -11.83
C GLN A 253 12.55 -31.62 -13.21
N ARG A 254 13.86 -31.35 -13.31
CA ARG A 254 14.55 -31.48 -14.58
C ARG A 254 14.34 -32.92 -15.05
N PRO A 255 13.81 -33.18 -16.29
CA PRO A 255 13.89 -34.46 -16.89
C PRO A 255 15.36 -34.86 -16.81
N ALA A 256 15.65 -36.09 -16.34
CA ALA A 256 16.98 -36.63 -16.51
C ALA A 256 17.30 -36.39 -17.99
N GLU A 257 18.25 -35.50 -18.30
CA GLU A 257 18.78 -35.38 -19.67
C GLU A 257 18.97 -36.79 -20.10
N ALA A 258 18.23 -37.18 -21.16
CA ALA A 258 18.30 -38.54 -21.68
C ALA A 258 19.80 -38.82 -21.79
N THR A 259 20.29 -39.68 -20.91
CA THR A 259 21.62 -40.24 -21.05
C THR A 259 21.60 -40.82 -22.44
N HIS A 260 22.14 -40.08 -23.41
CA HIS A 260 22.43 -40.63 -24.71
C HIS A 260 23.18 -41.93 -24.45
N PRO A 261 22.67 -43.09 -24.92
CA PRO A 261 23.38 -44.31 -24.78
C PRO A 261 24.75 -44.09 -25.42
N ASP A 262 25.75 -44.21 -24.60
CA ASP A 262 27.18 -44.31 -24.85
C ASP A 262 27.57 -44.22 -26.34
N GLN A 263 27.70 -42.99 -26.86
CA GLN A 263 28.57 -42.79 -28.00
C GLN A 263 29.98 -42.92 -27.45
N PRO A 264 30.81 -43.85 -28.00
CA PRO A 264 32.19 -43.99 -27.55
C PRO A 264 32.83 -42.63 -27.62
N ARG A 265 33.22 -42.10 -26.48
CA ARG A 265 34.03 -40.89 -26.40
C ARG A 265 35.35 -41.22 -27.10
N ASP A 266 35.40 -40.85 -28.39
CA ASP A 266 36.65 -40.85 -29.14
C ASP A 266 37.54 -39.78 -28.46
N THR A 267 38.29 -40.25 -27.47
CA THR A 267 39.32 -39.49 -26.79
C THR A 267 40.49 -39.30 -27.73
N ARG A 268 40.27 -38.59 -28.84
CA ARG A 268 41.36 -37.99 -29.58
C ARG A 268 42.00 -36.97 -28.66
N ARG A 269 43.08 -37.38 -28.03
CA ARG A 269 44.03 -36.49 -27.41
C ARG A 269 44.37 -35.38 -28.40
N PHE A 270 43.80 -34.20 -28.23
CA PHE A 270 44.27 -33.02 -28.88
C PHE A 270 45.64 -32.68 -28.24
N SER A 271 46.70 -33.34 -28.74
CA SER A 271 48.07 -32.88 -28.51
C SER A 271 48.27 -31.65 -29.42
N GLN A 272 47.77 -30.52 -28.96
CA GLN A 272 48.13 -29.26 -29.56
C GLN A 272 49.58 -28.97 -29.16
N ARG A 273 50.47 -29.35 -30.08
CA ARG A 273 51.89 -29.01 -29.99
C ARG A 273 51.96 -27.49 -30.18
N TRP A 274 52.19 -26.79 -29.10
CA TRP A 274 52.53 -25.39 -29.17
C TRP A 274 53.86 -25.26 -29.89
N PRO A 275 53.99 -24.44 -30.95
CA PRO A 275 55.27 -24.13 -31.51
C PRO A 275 56.10 -23.38 -30.47
N ASN A 276 57.34 -23.81 -30.30
CA ASN A 276 58.33 -23.20 -29.43
C ASN A 276 58.53 -21.74 -29.86
N PRO A 277 58.49 -20.75 -28.94
CA PRO A 277 58.78 -19.39 -29.31
C PRO A 277 60.27 -19.11 -29.27
N GLU A 278 61.01 -19.60 -30.27
CA GLU A 278 62.33 -19.09 -30.59
C GLU A 278 62.22 -18.31 -31.91
N GLY A 279 61.98 -17.02 -31.79
CA GLY A 279 61.92 -16.08 -32.91
C GLY A 279 61.38 -14.78 -32.40
N SER A 280 62.28 -13.92 -31.92
CA SER A 280 61.97 -12.57 -31.53
C SER A 280 61.48 -11.76 -32.72
N ASP A 281 60.19 -11.38 -32.70
CA ASP A 281 59.72 -10.15 -33.38
C ASP A 281 58.60 -9.61 -32.51
N TYR A 282 58.99 -8.88 -31.49
CA TYR A 282 58.11 -8.02 -30.73
C TYR A 282 57.75 -6.85 -31.60
N ILE A 283 56.52 -6.85 -32.18
CA ILE A 283 55.92 -5.70 -32.82
C ILE A 283 55.23 -4.89 -31.73
N PRO A 284 55.70 -3.69 -31.39
CA PRO A 284 54.99 -2.83 -30.44
C PRO A 284 53.63 -2.42 -31.03
N TYR A 285 52.59 -2.63 -30.25
CA TYR A 285 51.24 -2.15 -30.53
C TYR A 285 51.26 -0.64 -30.69
N ARG A 286 51.13 -0.18 -31.93
CA ARG A 286 50.97 1.23 -32.25
C ARG A 286 49.46 1.53 -32.16
N ASP A 287 49.13 2.40 -31.25
CA ASP A 287 47.81 3.02 -31.11
C ASP A 287 47.45 3.73 -32.43
N HIS A 288 46.64 3.10 -33.25
CA HIS A 288 45.89 3.81 -34.29
C HIS A 288 44.56 4.23 -33.71
N ILE A 289 44.52 5.38 -33.06
CA ILE A 289 43.30 6.16 -32.89
C ILE A 289 42.95 6.69 -34.28
N GLN A 290 42.16 5.94 -35.04
CA GLN A 290 41.41 6.48 -36.15
C GLN A 290 40.24 7.27 -35.57
N GLN A 291 40.36 8.62 -35.67
CA GLN A 291 39.23 9.52 -35.52
C GLN A 291 38.16 9.12 -36.55
N ALA A 292 37.06 8.50 -36.05
CA ALA A 292 35.85 8.34 -36.83
C ALA A 292 35.18 9.72 -36.92
N GLU A 293 35.18 10.27 -38.15
CA GLU A 293 34.39 11.48 -38.48
C GLU A 293 32.92 11.23 -38.15
N ALA A 294 32.35 12.12 -37.35
CA ALA A 294 30.94 12.14 -37.02
C ALA A 294 30.11 12.45 -38.29
N PRO A 295 29.03 11.68 -38.56
CA PRO A 295 28.15 12.02 -39.69
C PRO A 295 27.39 13.32 -39.38
N PRO A 296 27.05 14.13 -40.40
CA PRO A 296 26.42 15.43 -40.20
C PRO A 296 25.03 15.30 -39.63
N ALA A 297 24.74 16.07 -38.59
CA ALA A 297 23.46 16.18 -37.94
C ALA A 297 22.36 16.62 -38.94
N ARG A 298 21.45 15.74 -39.29
CA ARG A 298 20.23 16.08 -40.00
C ARG A 298 19.22 16.67 -39.01
N ASN A 299 19.12 17.99 -38.98
CA ASN A 299 18.04 18.73 -38.38
C ASN A 299 16.71 18.36 -39.03
N ARG A 300 15.92 17.51 -38.34
CA ARG A 300 14.48 17.37 -38.60
C ARG A 300 13.72 18.02 -37.46
N PHE A 301 13.52 19.31 -37.51
CA PHE A 301 12.50 20.00 -36.73
C PHE A 301 11.14 19.63 -37.31
N GLY A 302 10.51 18.61 -36.71
CA GLY A 302 9.10 18.29 -36.95
C GLY A 302 8.20 19.33 -36.27
N ARG A 303 7.18 19.79 -36.97
CA ARG A 303 6.18 20.80 -36.55
C ARG A 303 5.24 20.34 -35.40
N GLY A 304 5.51 19.20 -34.76
CA GLY A 304 4.68 18.63 -33.70
C GLY A 304 4.58 19.41 -32.38
N PRO A 305 5.67 19.95 -31.79
CA PRO A 305 5.61 20.64 -30.51
C PRO A 305 4.88 21.99 -30.54
N LEU A 306 4.82 22.65 -31.72
CA LEU A 306 4.14 23.94 -31.81
C LEU A 306 2.60 23.83 -31.71
N ILE A 307 2.01 22.74 -32.22
CA ILE A 307 0.57 22.53 -32.19
C ILE A 307 0.10 22.21 -30.75
N LEU A 308 0.90 21.48 -30.00
CA LEU A 308 0.56 21.15 -28.60
C LEU A 308 0.65 22.36 -27.66
N ALA A 309 1.61 23.26 -27.87
CA ALA A 309 1.75 24.50 -27.11
C ALA A 309 0.60 25.49 -27.38
N VAL A 310 0.11 25.58 -28.61
CA VAL A 310 -1.04 26.45 -28.97
C VAL A 310 -2.35 25.90 -28.37
N ALA A 311 -2.57 24.57 -28.41
CA ALA A 311 -3.76 23.95 -27.80
C ALA A 311 -3.82 24.13 -26.29
N SER A 312 -2.68 24.00 -25.59
CA SER A 312 -2.60 24.23 -24.14
C SER A 312 -2.84 25.69 -23.77
N GLY A 313 -2.37 26.65 -24.56
CA GLY A 313 -2.60 28.08 -24.34
C GLY A 313 -4.08 28.47 -24.47
N ILE A 314 -4.78 27.90 -25.46
CA ILE A 314 -6.21 28.17 -25.68
C ILE A 314 -7.06 27.60 -24.52
N MET A 315 -6.75 26.39 -24.02
CA MET A 315 -7.42 25.80 -22.87
C MET A 315 -7.26 26.65 -21.59
N LEU A 316 -6.06 27.16 -21.36
CA LEU A 316 -5.77 28.02 -20.18
C LEU A 316 -6.50 29.36 -20.24
N LEU A 317 -6.61 29.96 -21.44
CA LEU A 317 -7.35 31.20 -21.66
C LEU A 317 -8.86 30.99 -21.48
N ALA A 318 -9.42 29.87 -21.93
CA ALA A 318 -10.82 29.53 -21.74
C ALA A 318 -11.13 29.32 -20.23
N ALA A 319 -10.26 28.66 -19.49
CA ALA A 319 -10.41 28.48 -18.04
C ALA A 319 -10.37 29.81 -17.28
N LEU A 320 -9.49 30.74 -17.66
CA LEU A 320 -9.40 32.06 -17.07
C LEU A 320 -10.66 32.93 -17.34
N VAL A 321 -11.25 32.82 -18.54
CA VAL A 321 -12.50 33.51 -18.87
C VAL A 321 -13.67 32.99 -18.04
N VAL A 322 -13.75 31.67 -17.81
CA VAL A 322 -14.79 31.07 -16.96
C VAL A 322 -14.65 31.52 -15.51
N VAL A 323 -13.44 31.51 -14.95
CA VAL A 323 -13.16 31.97 -13.58
C VAL A 323 -13.49 33.46 -13.43
N PHE A 324 -13.11 34.30 -14.40
CA PHE A 324 -13.41 35.71 -14.39
C PHE A 324 -14.93 36.00 -14.46
N SER A 325 -15.65 35.22 -15.28
CA SER A 325 -17.13 35.32 -15.40
C SER A 325 -17.84 34.95 -14.11
N VAL A 326 -17.34 33.95 -13.36
CA VAL A 326 -17.89 33.57 -12.05
C VAL A 326 -17.65 34.68 -11.03
N ILE A 327 -16.43 35.26 -10.97
CA ILE A 327 -16.09 36.34 -10.04
C ILE A 327 -16.90 37.61 -10.31
N VAL A 328 -17.14 37.96 -11.60
CA VAL A 328 -17.94 39.12 -11.97
C VAL A 328 -19.43 38.90 -11.65
N ARG A 329 -19.91 37.67 -11.76
CA ARG A 329 -21.31 37.33 -11.42
C ARG A 329 -21.57 37.40 -9.91
N ASP A 330 -20.60 36.97 -9.10
CA ASP A 330 -20.67 37.04 -7.63
C ASP A 330 -20.67 38.51 -7.11
N ARG A 331 -19.87 39.39 -7.75
CA ARG A 331 -19.82 40.82 -7.40
C ARG A 331 -21.08 41.61 -7.79
N ASN A 332 -21.87 41.14 -8.73
CA ASN A 332 -23.14 41.79 -9.13
C ASN A 332 -24.34 41.30 -8.32
N GLY A 333 -24.22 40.19 -7.54
CA GLY A 333 -25.26 39.68 -6.66
C GLY A 333 -25.45 40.50 -5.36
N GLU A 334 -24.46 41.28 -4.95
CA GLU A 334 -24.47 42.00 -3.66
C GLU A 334 -25.01 43.45 -3.72
N ARG A 335 -25.53 43.94 -4.86
CA ARG A 335 -25.95 45.33 -5.02
C ARG A 335 -27.45 45.60 -5.00
N ASN A 336 -28.32 44.60 -4.79
CA ASN A 336 -29.77 44.84 -4.72
C ASN A 336 -30.40 44.27 -3.46
N GLY A 337 -30.45 45.04 -2.38
CA GLY A 337 -31.14 44.67 -1.16
C GLY A 337 -31.09 45.74 -0.09
N ARG A 338 -31.57 46.95 -0.40
CA ARG A 338 -31.85 48.00 0.61
C ARG A 338 -33.34 48.28 0.65
N GLY A 339 -33.90 48.17 1.86
CA GLY A 339 -35.05 48.89 2.33
C GLY A 339 -36.11 48.06 3.03
N PRO A 340 -36.95 48.67 3.90
CA PRO A 340 -36.75 49.77 4.81
C PRO A 340 -37.00 49.40 6.30
N GLN A 341 -36.58 50.33 7.16
CA GLN A 341 -36.74 50.36 8.63
C GLN A 341 -38.15 50.62 9.11
N SER A 342 -38.37 50.15 10.37
CA SER A 342 -39.14 50.77 11.47
C SER A 342 -40.44 50.11 11.89
N PRO A 343 -40.95 50.29 13.14
CA PRO A 343 -40.38 50.96 14.33
C PRO A 343 -40.44 50.13 15.66
N MET A 344 -39.77 50.73 16.66
CA MET A 344 -39.75 50.40 18.11
C MET A 344 -41.12 50.51 18.84
N ALA A 345 -41.30 49.67 19.88
CA ALA A 345 -41.64 49.94 21.27
C ALA A 345 -42.38 48.79 21.96
N PRO A 346 -42.53 48.73 23.29
CA PRO A 346 -41.75 49.19 24.41
C PRO A 346 -41.41 48.14 25.49
N ILE A 347 -40.58 48.54 26.44
CA ILE A 347 -40.04 47.77 27.58
C ILE A 347 -41.10 47.56 28.67
N ALA A 348 -41.13 46.37 29.33
CA ALA A 348 -41.28 46.18 30.80
C ALA A 348 -41.57 44.72 31.15
N PRO A 349 -41.37 44.27 32.38
CA PRO A 349 -40.19 44.27 33.24
C PRO A 349 -39.69 42.92 33.66
N ALA A 350 -38.52 42.88 34.29
CA ALA A 350 -37.83 41.73 34.84
C ALA A 350 -38.67 40.84 35.76
N THR A 351 -38.61 39.53 35.53
CA THR A 351 -38.87 38.55 36.57
C THR A 351 -37.67 37.62 36.64
N THR A 352 -37.08 37.57 37.81
CA THR A 352 -35.99 36.70 38.22
C THR A 352 -36.46 35.27 38.15
N GLU A 353 -35.85 34.44 37.26
CA GLU A 353 -35.97 33.02 37.38
C GLU A 353 -34.59 32.40 37.28
N SER A 354 -34.38 31.49 38.21
CA SER A 354 -33.21 30.69 38.53
C SER A 354 -32.49 30.14 37.33
N ALA A 355 -31.17 30.24 37.36
CA ALA A 355 -30.27 29.46 36.52
C ALA A 355 -30.54 27.97 36.71
N THR A 356 -31.29 27.36 35.79
CA THR A 356 -31.36 25.92 35.64
C THR A 356 -30.16 25.54 34.80
N THR A 357 -29.14 24.99 35.43
CA THR A 357 -28.06 24.23 34.81
C THR A 357 -28.72 23.15 33.96
N THR A 358 -28.71 23.33 32.65
CA THR A 358 -29.10 22.28 31.69
C THR A 358 -28.08 21.17 31.84
N ALA A 359 -28.38 20.17 32.65
CA ALA A 359 -27.63 18.90 32.66
C ALA A 359 -27.75 18.33 31.25
N HIS A 360 -26.65 18.29 30.53
CA HIS A 360 -26.53 17.47 29.30
C HIS A 360 -26.89 16.04 29.67
N LEU A 361 -28.07 15.59 29.25
CA LEU A 361 -28.49 14.21 29.36
C LEU A 361 -27.56 13.38 28.52
N ARG A 362 -26.68 12.57 29.14
CA ARG A 362 -25.88 11.59 28.43
C ARG A 362 -26.83 10.57 27.79
N PRO A 363 -26.60 10.17 26.52
CA PRO A 363 -27.43 9.16 25.90
C PRO A 363 -27.42 7.89 26.78
N SER A 364 -28.60 7.30 27.00
CA SER A 364 -28.75 6.06 27.73
C SER A 364 -27.89 4.99 27.04
N SER A 365 -27.07 4.24 27.79
CA SER A 365 -26.18 3.20 27.23
C SER A 365 -26.98 2.13 26.52
N LEU A 366 -26.66 1.88 25.26
CA LEU A 366 -27.15 0.74 24.49
C LEU A 366 -26.28 -0.48 24.80
N PRO A 367 -26.82 -1.73 24.70
CA PRO A 367 -26.02 -2.92 24.83
C PRO A 367 -24.85 -2.92 23.85
N GLY A 368 -23.61 -3.11 24.33
CA GLY A 368 -22.39 -3.09 23.52
C GLY A 368 -21.82 -1.69 23.24
N THR A 369 -22.26 -0.68 24.02
CA THR A 369 -21.69 0.67 23.96
C THR A 369 -21.09 1.08 25.30
N ASP A 370 -20.20 2.06 25.26
CA ASP A 370 -19.66 2.78 26.41
C ASP A 370 -19.85 4.31 26.23
N ASN A 371 -19.16 5.10 27.02
CA ASN A 371 -19.22 6.57 26.97
C ASN A 371 -18.62 7.21 25.73
N LEU A 372 -18.03 6.44 24.81
CA LEU A 372 -17.48 6.91 23.53
C LEU A 372 -18.18 6.30 22.32
N GLY A 373 -19.10 5.33 22.48
CA GLY A 373 -19.81 4.71 21.38
C GLY A 373 -19.77 3.18 21.41
N TRP A 374 -19.73 2.56 20.23
CA TRP A 374 -19.82 1.11 20.07
C TRP A 374 -18.49 0.39 20.37
N THR A 375 -18.41 -0.44 21.41
CA THR A 375 -17.17 -1.10 21.85
C THR A 375 -16.61 -2.07 20.82
N SER A 376 -17.49 -2.76 20.06
CA SER A 376 -17.11 -3.73 19.02
C SER A 376 -16.89 -3.09 17.63
N TYR A 377 -17.14 -1.79 17.49
CA TYR A 377 -17.03 -1.10 16.20
C TYR A 377 -16.20 0.19 16.35
N PRO A 378 -14.88 0.12 16.23
CA PRO A 378 -13.99 1.28 16.39
C PRO A 378 -14.33 2.46 15.48
N GLY A 379 -14.82 2.21 14.25
CA GLY A 379 -15.27 3.23 13.31
C GLY A 379 -16.60 3.91 13.67
N ALA A 380 -17.29 3.47 14.73
CA ALA A 380 -18.50 4.08 15.28
C ALA A 380 -18.29 4.48 16.76
N ARG A 381 -17.16 5.15 17.03
CA ARG A 381 -16.78 5.69 18.34
C ARG A 381 -16.34 7.14 18.21
N CYS A 382 -16.63 7.92 19.23
CA CYS A 382 -16.17 9.28 19.36
C CYS A 382 -14.68 9.33 19.75
N ASP A 383 -14.00 10.42 19.36
CA ASP A 383 -12.63 10.65 19.77
C ASP A 383 -12.52 10.95 21.27
N PRO A 384 -11.38 10.65 21.91
CA PRO A 384 -11.15 11.01 23.30
C PRO A 384 -11.34 12.52 23.52
N GLY A 385 -12.20 12.88 24.44
CA GLY A 385 -12.53 14.28 24.73
C GLY A 385 -13.77 14.82 24.01
N THR A 386 -14.43 14.00 23.19
CA THR A 386 -15.76 14.30 22.62
C THR A 386 -16.83 13.38 23.21
N GLU A 387 -18.09 13.80 23.18
CA GLU A 387 -19.19 13.03 23.76
C GLU A 387 -20.19 12.59 22.68
N PRO A 388 -20.75 11.36 22.76
CA PRO A 388 -21.81 10.94 21.84
C PRO A 388 -23.09 11.75 22.05
N ALA A 389 -23.56 12.42 21.01
CA ALA A 389 -24.89 13.04 20.95
C ALA A 389 -25.96 12.03 20.49
N VAL A 390 -25.60 11.06 19.66
CA VAL A 390 -26.45 9.93 19.24
C VAL A 390 -25.60 8.68 19.10
N MET A 391 -26.13 7.56 19.56
CA MET A 391 -25.66 6.22 19.25
C MET A 391 -26.82 5.43 18.61
N ALA A 392 -26.60 4.80 17.47
CA ALA A 392 -27.68 4.09 16.80
C ALA A 392 -27.18 2.84 16.07
N ARG A 393 -28.10 1.87 15.91
CA ARG A 393 -27.89 0.65 15.14
C ARG A 393 -29.08 0.39 14.25
N THR A 394 -28.81 0.14 12.99
CA THR A 394 -29.79 -0.29 11.99
C THR A 394 -29.62 -1.78 11.68
N THR A 395 -30.37 -2.28 10.71
CA THR A 395 -30.19 -3.64 10.17
C THR A 395 -28.88 -3.83 9.41
N GLN A 396 -28.29 -2.74 8.89
CA GLN A 396 -27.13 -2.78 8.01
C GLN A 396 -25.94 -1.94 8.50
N SER A 397 -26.14 -1.06 9.50
CA SER A 397 -25.12 -0.14 9.98
C SER A 397 -25.13 0.07 11.48
N VAL A 398 -23.98 0.42 12.05
CA VAL A 398 -23.86 1.04 13.38
C VAL A 398 -23.27 2.43 13.22
N LEU A 399 -23.72 3.38 14.03
CA LEU A 399 -23.30 4.76 13.91
C LEU A 399 -23.26 5.51 15.25
N VAL A 400 -22.50 6.59 15.27
CA VAL A 400 -22.42 7.55 16.33
C VAL A 400 -22.36 8.97 15.75
N VAL A 401 -23.02 9.91 16.39
CA VAL A 401 -22.82 11.37 16.14
C VAL A 401 -22.17 11.92 17.38
N CYS A 402 -21.03 12.54 17.25
CA CYS A 402 -20.18 13.01 18.33
C CYS A 402 -20.18 14.54 18.38
N GLU A 403 -20.24 15.10 19.57
CA GLU A 403 -20.16 16.54 19.81
C GLU A 403 -18.72 16.92 20.20
N ILE A 404 -18.11 17.83 19.40
CA ILE A 404 -16.76 18.36 19.65
C ILE A 404 -16.82 19.53 20.60
N GLN A 405 -17.78 20.41 20.37
CA GLN A 405 -18.12 21.62 21.17
C GLN A 405 -19.62 21.85 21.04
N PRO A 406 -20.26 22.57 21.95
CA PRO A 406 -21.70 22.83 21.90
C PRO A 406 -22.16 23.27 20.50
N GLY A 407 -22.97 22.41 19.84
CA GLY A 407 -23.52 22.68 18.51
C GLY A 407 -22.63 22.30 17.33
N ASN A 408 -21.44 21.74 17.54
CA ASN A 408 -20.55 21.28 16.49
C ASN A 408 -20.41 19.75 16.55
N PHE A 409 -20.88 19.07 15.52
CA PHE A 409 -21.00 17.62 15.50
C PHE A 409 -20.29 17.01 14.29
N TYR A 410 -19.81 15.75 14.45
CA TYR A 410 -19.37 14.89 13.36
C TYR A 410 -20.04 13.53 13.45
N TYR A 411 -20.17 12.88 12.32
CA TYR A 411 -20.80 11.57 12.15
C TYR A 411 -19.75 10.50 11.89
N ARG A 412 -19.87 9.36 12.54
CA ARG A 412 -19.16 8.14 12.22
C ARG A 412 -20.13 6.98 12.06
N GLY A 413 -19.99 6.23 10.94
CA GLY A 413 -20.83 5.08 10.66
C GLY A 413 -20.01 3.91 10.17
N VAL A 414 -20.44 2.70 10.49
CA VAL A 414 -19.86 1.44 10.04
C VAL A 414 -20.95 0.59 9.43
N ARG A 415 -20.76 0.13 8.19
CA ARG A 415 -21.65 -0.82 7.53
C ARG A 415 -21.34 -2.23 8.02
N LEU A 416 -22.37 -2.99 8.41
CA LEU A 416 -22.22 -4.31 9.03
C LEU A 416 -21.83 -5.41 8.03
N SER A 417 -22.12 -5.23 6.73
CA SER A 417 -21.85 -6.24 5.70
C SER A 417 -20.37 -6.39 5.35
N ASP A 418 -19.62 -5.28 5.38
CA ASP A 418 -18.23 -5.19 4.93
C ASP A 418 -17.32 -4.43 5.89
N SER A 419 -17.87 -3.98 7.03
CA SER A 419 -17.18 -3.14 8.02
C SER A 419 -16.63 -1.83 7.46
N ALA A 420 -17.10 -1.40 6.29
CA ALA A 420 -16.75 -0.11 5.72
C ALA A 420 -17.18 1.01 6.67
N SER A 421 -16.25 1.88 7.03
CA SER A 421 -16.50 3.01 7.92
C SER A 421 -16.40 4.33 7.17
N ILE A 422 -17.17 5.31 7.63
CA ILE A 422 -17.15 6.66 7.12
C ILE A 422 -17.15 7.65 8.29
N GLU A 423 -16.37 8.71 8.15
CA GLU A 423 -16.38 9.86 9.04
C GLU A 423 -16.71 11.11 8.25
N LEU A 424 -17.68 11.89 8.73
CA LEU A 424 -18.15 13.08 8.07
C LEU A 424 -18.23 14.23 9.11
N ALA A 425 -17.51 15.30 8.84
CA ALA A 425 -17.58 16.53 9.62
C ALA A 425 -18.91 17.29 9.37
N ASN A 426 -19.22 18.25 10.22
CA ASN A 426 -20.33 19.16 10.07
C ASN A 426 -21.72 18.49 10.02
N ALA A 427 -21.96 17.50 10.88
CA ALA A 427 -23.31 16.99 11.10
C ALA A 427 -24.17 18.08 11.74
N VAL A 428 -25.37 18.28 11.20
CA VAL A 428 -26.29 19.33 11.62
C VAL A 428 -27.45 18.73 12.40
N ARG A 429 -27.69 19.22 13.63
CA ARG A 429 -28.84 18.82 14.44
C ARG A 429 -30.12 19.40 13.82
N SER A 430 -31.11 18.57 13.60
CA SER A 430 -32.45 18.95 13.14
C SER A 430 -33.50 18.63 14.22
N SER A 431 -34.73 19.08 14.05
CA SER A 431 -35.83 18.80 14.98
C SER A 431 -36.17 17.30 15.12
N GLN A 432 -35.69 16.45 14.20
CA GLN A 432 -36.00 15.03 14.16
C GLN A 432 -34.76 14.13 14.30
N GLY A 433 -33.56 14.69 14.50
CA GLY A 433 -32.31 13.94 14.60
C GLY A 433 -31.14 14.71 13.99
N PHE A 434 -30.34 14.07 13.13
CA PHE A 434 -29.16 14.67 12.50
C PHE A 434 -29.17 14.48 10.99
N ASP A 435 -28.61 15.45 10.28
CA ASP A 435 -28.36 15.44 8.85
C ASP A 435 -26.88 15.69 8.60
N VAL A 436 -26.24 14.90 7.71
CA VAL A 436 -24.86 15.13 7.29
C VAL A 436 -24.69 14.84 5.81
N THR A 437 -23.85 15.61 5.13
CA THR A 437 -23.57 15.44 3.70
C THR A 437 -22.10 15.11 3.51
N ASN A 438 -21.81 14.06 2.74
CA ASN A 438 -20.45 13.74 2.34
C ASN A 438 -19.97 14.77 1.30
N PRO A 439 -18.92 15.54 1.58
CA PRO A 439 -18.46 16.57 0.67
C PRO A 439 -17.81 16.00 -0.60
N THR A 440 -17.42 14.73 -0.59
CA THR A 440 -16.70 14.09 -1.71
C THR A 440 -17.65 13.71 -2.85
N ASP A 441 -18.83 13.18 -2.53
CA ASP A 441 -19.78 12.61 -3.51
C ASP A 441 -21.20 13.18 -3.39
N GLY A 442 -21.45 14.10 -2.45
CA GLY A 442 -22.73 14.72 -2.21
C GLY A 442 -23.80 13.80 -1.58
N THR A 443 -23.42 12.60 -1.13
CA THR A 443 -24.33 11.68 -0.44
C THR A 443 -24.81 12.28 0.87
N ARG A 444 -26.14 12.27 1.10
CA ARG A 444 -26.78 12.75 2.33
C ARG A 444 -27.17 11.60 3.23
N TYR A 445 -26.81 11.73 4.51
CA TYR A 445 -27.17 10.79 5.57
C TYR A 445 -28.14 11.48 6.51
N GLN A 446 -29.34 10.91 6.67
CA GLN A 446 -30.38 11.41 7.58
C GLN A 446 -30.57 10.39 8.70
N ILE A 447 -30.17 10.77 9.90
CA ILE A 447 -30.23 9.94 11.11
C ILE A 447 -31.49 10.33 11.88
N ARG A 448 -32.44 9.42 11.99
CA ARG A 448 -33.72 9.60 12.68
C ARG A 448 -33.97 8.46 13.68
N PRO A 449 -34.78 8.64 14.70
CA PRO A 449 -35.15 7.55 15.60
C PRO A 449 -35.79 6.34 14.88
N THR A 450 -36.38 6.56 13.72
CA THR A 450 -37.08 5.54 12.93
C THR A 450 -36.19 4.82 11.91
N GLY A 451 -35.03 5.41 11.54
CA GLY A 451 -34.14 4.82 10.53
C GLY A 451 -33.01 5.74 10.11
N LEU A 452 -32.08 5.17 9.36
CA LEU A 452 -31.05 5.87 8.61
C LEU A 452 -31.41 5.89 7.14
N THR A 453 -31.50 7.08 6.55
CA THR A 453 -31.67 7.25 5.10
C THR A 453 -30.37 7.72 4.48
N ILE A 454 -29.90 7.01 3.45
CA ILE A 454 -28.70 7.33 2.68
C ILE A 454 -29.14 7.68 1.27
N ALA A 455 -29.01 8.95 0.90
CA ALA A 455 -29.42 9.49 -0.40
C ALA A 455 -28.20 9.96 -1.18
N PRO A 456 -27.67 9.17 -2.14
CA PRO A 456 -26.59 9.61 -3.01
C PRO A 456 -27.02 10.81 -3.87
N ALA A 457 -26.07 11.65 -4.30
CA ALA A 457 -26.33 12.80 -5.16
C ALA A 457 -26.96 12.40 -6.51
N THR A 458 -26.59 11.21 -7.00
CA THR A 458 -27.13 10.57 -8.21
C THR A 458 -27.46 9.11 -7.89
N GLY A 459 -28.72 8.69 -8.09
CA GLY A 459 -29.17 7.33 -7.79
C GLY A 459 -30.36 7.25 -6.86
N GLN A 460 -30.72 6.05 -6.45
CA GLN A 460 -31.87 5.80 -5.58
C GLN A 460 -31.45 5.85 -4.10
N ALA A 461 -32.22 6.55 -3.28
CA ALA A 461 -32.00 6.54 -1.83
C ALA A 461 -32.31 5.18 -1.21
N SER A 462 -31.49 4.76 -0.25
CA SER A 462 -31.71 3.58 0.59
C SER A 462 -32.17 4.00 1.99
N SER A 463 -32.99 3.17 2.62
CA SER A 463 -33.44 3.38 3.99
C SER A 463 -33.23 2.11 4.83
N GLU A 464 -32.62 2.29 5.99
CA GLU A 464 -32.33 1.22 6.94
C GLU A 464 -33.17 1.41 8.21
N PRO A 465 -34.05 0.46 8.57
CA PRO A 465 -34.82 0.54 9.79
C PRO A 465 -33.92 0.60 11.04
N MET A 466 -34.28 1.45 12.02
CA MET A 466 -33.56 1.57 13.28
C MET A 466 -33.91 0.40 14.20
N LEU A 467 -32.87 -0.30 14.72
CA LEU A 467 -32.98 -1.37 15.70
C LEU A 467 -32.71 -0.87 17.13
N ALA A 468 -31.82 0.11 17.27
CA ALA A 468 -31.50 0.73 18.54
C ALA A 468 -31.11 2.19 18.33
N TYR A 469 -31.57 3.09 19.19
CA TYR A 469 -31.34 4.52 19.11
C TYR A 469 -31.27 5.13 20.53
N ALA A 470 -30.22 5.85 20.82
CA ALA A 470 -30.05 6.63 22.02
C ALA A 470 -29.54 8.02 21.64
N ALA A 471 -30.23 9.06 22.09
CA ALA A 471 -29.85 10.45 21.91
C ALA A 471 -29.73 11.16 23.27
N GLY A 472 -28.77 12.10 23.34
CA GLY A 472 -28.53 12.96 24.50
C GLY A 472 -29.07 14.36 24.28
#